data_41fae84d84264654e30aa1fdd111e087
#
_entry.id   41fae84d84264654e30aa1fdd111e087
#
_cell.length_a   1.000
_cell.length_b   1.000
_cell.length_c   1.000
_cell.angle_alpha   90.00
_cell.angle_beta   90.00
_cell.angle_gamma   90.00
#
_symmetry.space_group_name_H-M   'P 1'
#
loop_
_entity.id
_entity.type
_entity.pdbx_description
1 polymer ?
#
loop_
_entity_poly.entity_id
_entity_poly.type
_entity_poly.pdbx_seq_one_letter_code
_entity_poly.pdbx_strand_id
1 'polypeptide(L)'
;MKTIQPILTITGSDSTGGSGVQADIRTISELGGYAVSAITSITVQNTLGIQAFFDIPAEIVSGQIEAIMNDIQPNIVKVGMIRRVETLDVVIDALTKYRPDYIIYAPAIWSSNGDALMTEDVVSQIRYRLLPLCSVVVARKKENDIILQDTKLLRMAEGNGMQVFLLDNANSHGLTNRFSSALAVYLNQGKKMEDALAMAQDFINVELTRESNLQGRSSELYNQFISQVNNFCRTYSDVHFYADQLNVSSRYLAQVTRRISGKTPKAIIDEYIVKEIERELSTTTHTVQEIANTFGFSSQAHLTKFFKKMRGVTPSAFRQPKPVN
;
A
#
# COMPACT_ATOMS: atom_id res chain seq x y z
N MET A 1 32.13 -20.00 -18.18
CA MET A 1 31.21 -19.05 -17.56
C MET A 1 30.15 -19.86 -16.84
N LYS A 2 29.91 -19.67 -15.52
CA LYS A 2 28.74 -20.26 -14.88
C LYS A 2 27.52 -19.62 -15.51
N THR A 3 26.65 -20.41 -16.12
CA THR A 3 25.33 -19.96 -16.59
C THR A 3 24.56 -19.45 -15.38
N ILE A 4 24.16 -18.18 -15.41
CA ILE A 4 23.31 -17.61 -14.35
C ILE A 4 21.97 -18.31 -14.49
N GLN A 5 21.59 -19.10 -13.49
CA GLN A 5 20.27 -19.75 -13.43
C GLN A 5 19.22 -18.67 -13.17
N PRO A 6 18.11 -18.64 -13.92
CA PRO A 6 17.04 -17.69 -13.69
C PRO A 6 16.26 -18.00 -12.42
N ILE A 7 15.63 -16.97 -11.83
CA ILE A 7 14.76 -17.05 -10.67
C ILE A 7 13.36 -16.61 -11.12
N LEU A 8 12.36 -17.47 -10.92
CA LEU A 8 10.98 -17.12 -11.22
C LEU A 8 10.33 -16.42 -10.02
N THR A 9 9.79 -15.22 -10.24
CA THR A 9 8.91 -14.55 -9.28
C THR A 9 7.47 -14.57 -9.76
N ILE A 10 6.55 -15.05 -8.90
CA ILE A 10 5.10 -15.12 -9.13
C ILE A 10 4.43 -14.19 -8.13
N THR A 11 4.03 -13.00 -8.56
CA THR A 11 3.47 -11.98 -7.65
C THR A 11 2.72 -10.89 -8.41
N GLY A 12 2.08 -9.99 -7.66
CA GLY A 12 1.44 -8.80 -8.23
C GLY A 12 2.43 -7.72 -8.66
N SER A 13 1.95 -6.82 -9.51
CA SER A 13 2.68 -5.65 -9.98
C SER A 13 2.37 -4.43 -9.11
N ASP A 14 3.40 -3.71 -8.67
CA ASP A 14 3.32 -2.43 -7.97
C ASP A 14 3.83 -1.31 -8.88
N SER A 15 2.90 -0.44 -9.33
CA SER A 15 3.23 0.66 -10.25
C SER A 15 4.19 1.72 -9.66
N THR A 16 4.38 1.75 -8.32
CA THR A 16 5.39 2.62 -7.68
C THR A 16 6.80 2.02 -7.74
N GLY A 17 6.90 0.73 -8.05
CA GLY A 17 8.16 0.01 -8.09
C GLY A 17 8.76 -0.31 -6.71
N GLY A 18 8.06 0.01 -5.62
CA GLY A 18 8.54 -0.19 -4.25
C GLY A 18 8.39 -1.62 -3.74
N SER A 19 7.42 -2.37 -4.27
CA SER A 19 7.14 -3.77 -3.92
C SER A 19 6.77 -4.59 -5.17
N GLY A 20 6.20 -5.79 -4.97
CA GLY A 20 5.76 -6.64 -6.06
C GLY A 20 6.86 -7.06 -7.01
N VAL A 21 6.47 -7.41 -8.25
CA VAL A 21 7.38 -7.91 -9.27
C VAL A 21 8.52 -6.92 -9.60
N GLN A 22 8.26 -5.61 -9.53
CA GLN A 22 9.24 -4.58 -9.82
C GLN A 22 10.37 -4.55 -8.78
N ALA A 23 10.04 -4.66 -7.50
CA ALA A 23 11.04 -4.76 -6.44
C ALA A 23 11.83 -6.07 -6.53
N ASP A 24 11.15 -7.17 -6.89
CA ASP A 24 11.79 -8.46 -7.07
C ASP A 24 12.82 -8.43 -8.20
N ILE A 25 12.42 -8.00 -9.40
CA ILE A 25 13.30 -7.91 -10.55
C ILE A 25 14.52 -7.02 -10.26
N ARG A 26 14.28 -5.85 -9.63
CA ARG A 26 15.35 -4.91 -9.29
C ARG A 26 16.36 -5.55 -8.33
N THR A 27 15.89 -6.15 -7.23
CA THR A 27 16.76 -6.77 -6.23
C THR A 27 17.55 -7.95 -6.81
N ILE A 28 16.89 -8.81 -7.58
CA ILE A 28 17.55 -9.95 -8.23
C ILE A 28 18.64 -9.45 -9.19
N SER A 29 18.34 -8.43 -10.00
CA SER A 29 19.29 -7.86 -10.96
C SER A 29 20.46 -7.14 -10.28
N GLU A 30 20.21 -6.38 -9.20
CA GLU A 30 21.23 -5.68 -8.41
C GLU A 30 22.24 -6.65 -7.81
N LEU A 31 21.80 -7.82 -7.39
CA LEU A 31 22.66 -8.89 -6.85
C LEU A 31 23.26 -9.80 -7.94
N GLY A 32 23.14 -9.43 -9.21
CA GLY A 32 23.72 -10.14 -10.35
C GLY A 32 22.95 -11.41 -10.75
N GLY A 33 21.70 -11.58 -10.29
CA GLY A 33 20.81 -12.64 -10.72
C GLY A 33 20.05 -12.28 -12.01
N TYR A 34 19.33 -13.26 -12.56
CA TYR A 34 18.41 -13.07 -13.69
C TYR A 34 16.98 -13.41 -13.28
N ALA A 35 16.09 -12.43 -13.31
CA ALA A 35 14.70 -12.58 -12.93
C ALA A 35 13.82 -12.86 -14.16
N VAL A 36 12.94 -13.86 -14.03
CA VAL A 36 11.78 -14.08 -14.90
C VAL A 36 10.52 -13.97 -14.07
N SER A 37 9.39 -13.59 -14.65
CA SER A 37 8.20 -13.26 -13.84
C SER A 37 6.88 -13.75 -14.43
N ALA A 38 5.98 -14.18 -13.54
CA ALA A 38 4.55 -14.36 -13.81
C ALA A 38 3.76 -13.38 -12.93
N ILE A 39 2.92 -12.55 -13.55
CA ILE A 39 2.17 -11.50 -12.85
C ILE A 39 0.79 -12.02 -12.50
N THR A 40 0.43 -11.97 -11.20
CA THR A 40 -0.85 -12.44 -10.67
C THR A 40 -1.92 -11.36 -10.63
N SER A 41 -1.53 -10.10 -10.49
CA SER A 41 -2.43 -8.95 -10.48
C SER A 41 -1.68 -7.66 -10.80
N ILE A 42 -2.41 -6.65 -11.28
CA ILE A 42 -1.89 -5.30 -11.53
C ILE A 42 -2.57 -4.36 -10.53
N THR A 43 -1.79 -3.47 -9.92
CA THR A 43 -2.32 -2.42 -9.04
C THR A 43 -2.32 -1.07 -9.75
N VAL A 44 -3.39 -0.30 -9.55
CA VAL A 44 -3.38 1.16 -9.74
C VAL A 44 -2.96 1.76 -8.40
N GLN A 45 -1.71 2.16 -8.30
CA GLN A 45 -1.09 2.52 -7.02
C GLN A 45 -0.19 3.74 -7.16
N ASN A 46 -0.09 4.52 -6.09
CA ASN A 46 0.87 5.59 -5.91
C ASN A 46 1.44 5.58 -4.48
N THR A 47 2.25 6.56 -4.10
CA THR A 47 2.86 6.65 -2.76
C THR A 47 1.85 6.82 -1.62
N LEU A 48 0.58 7.10 -1.91
CA LEU A 48 -0.51 7.22 -0.94
C LEU A 48 -1.22 5.88 -0.69
N GLY A 49 -1.03 4.89 -1.57
CA GLY A 49 -1.60 3.56 -1.45
C GLY A 49 -2.25 3.04 -2.73
N ILE A 50 -2.89 1.90 -2.60
CA ILE A 50 -3.54 1.19 -3.70
C ILE A 50 -4.94 1.78 -3.92
N GLN A 51 -5.26 2.10 -5.17
CA GLN A 51 -6.55 2.66 -5.58
C GLN A 51 -7.48 1.63 -6.19
N ALA A 52 -6.90 0.67 -6.93
CA ALA A 52 -7.63 -0.40 -7.58
C ALA A 52 -6.72 -1.59 -7.85
N PHE A 53 -7.34 -2.75 -8.01
CA PHE A 53 -6.70 -4.00 -8.43
C PHE A 53 -7.33 -4.49 -9.73
N PHE A 54 -6.51 -5.11 -10.55
CA PHE A 54 -6.95 -5.95 -11.65
C PHE A 54 -6.24 -7.31 -11.51
N ASP A 55 -7.01 -8.33 -11.12
CA ASP A 55 -6.49 -9.70 -11.00
C ASP A 55 -6.35 -10.30 -12.40
N ILE A 56 -5.19 -10.86 -12.71
CA ILE A 56 -4.94 -11.53 -14.00
C ILE A 56 -5.70 -12.87 -14.00
N PRO A 57 -6.42 -13.20 -15.08
CA PRO A 57 -7.10 -14.49 -15.21
C PRO A 57 -6.16 -15.67 -14.95
N ALA A 58 -6.63 -16.68 -14.22
CA ALA A 58 -5.80 -17.80 -13.79
C ALA A 58 -5.18 -18.55 -14.97
N GLU A 59 -5.89 -18.68 -16.09
CA GLU A 59 -5.39 -19.29 -17.32
C GLU A 59 -4.21 -18.53 -17.93
N ILE A 60 -4.19 -17.19 -17.80
CA ILE A 60 -3.06 -16.36 -18.26
C ILE A 60 -1.87 -16.54 -17.32
N VAL A 61 -2.11 -16.58 -16.00
CA VAL A 61 -1.04 -16.85 -15.00
C VAL A 61 -0.43 -18.22 -15.23
N SER A 62 -1.26 -19.26 -15.45
CA SER A 62 -0.80 -20.61 -15.82
C SER A 62 0.06 -20.58 -17.08
N GLY A 63 -0.40 -19.91 -18.14
CA GLY A 63 0.34 -19.78 -19.39
C GLY A 63 1.70 -19.09 -19.23
N GLN A 64 1.78 -18.02 -18.42
CA GLN A 64 3.05 -17.37 -18.10
C GLN A 64 4.02 -18.32 -17.39
N ILE A 65 3.54 -19.06 -16.38
CA ILE A 65 4.37 -20.01 -15.63
C ILE A 65 4.82 -21.15 -16.53
N GLU A 66 3.91 -21.75 -17.30
CA GLU A 66 4.24 -22.86 -18.21
C GLU A 66 5.25 -22.49 -19.29
N ALA A 67 5.11 -21.32 -19.91
CA ALA A 67 6.05 -20.83 -20.90
C ALA A 67 7.46 -20.73 -20.32
N ILE A 68 7.59 -20.19 -19.10
CA ILE A 68 8.89 -20.03 -18.42
C ILE A 68 9.44 -21.39 -17.97
N MET A 69 8.62 -22.23 -17.32
CA MET A 69 9.07 -23.49 -16.77
C MET A 69 9.45 -24.51 -17.85
N ASN A 70 8.79 -24.47 -19.02
CA ASN A 70 9.08 -25.38 -20.12
C ASN A 70 10.36 -25.00 -20.90
N ASP A 71 10.68 -23.72 -20.99
CA ASP A 71 11.81 -23.21 -21.78
C ASP A 71 13.06 -22.93 -20.91
N ILE A 72 12.85 -22.16 -19.84
CA ILE A 72 13.93 -21.58 -19.03
C ILE A 72 14.28 -22.49 -17.82
N GLN A 73 13.32 -23.20 -17.27
CA GLN A 73 13.44 -24.16 -16.17
C GLN A 73 14.12 -23.58 -14.91
N PRO A 74 13.59 -22.50 -14.31
CA PRO A 74 14.15 -21.95 -13.07
C PRO A 74 14.03 -22.94 -11.92
N ASN A 75 15.13 -23.16 -11.18
CA ASN A 75 15.16 -24.05 -10.01
C ASN A 75 14.70 -23.36 -8.74
N ILE A 76 14.55 -22.05 -8.75
CA ILE A 76 14.08 -21.25 -7.62
C ILE A 76 12.84 -20.50 -8.02
N VAL A 77 11.76 -20.69 -7.27
CA VAL A 77 10.50 -19.99 -7.45
C VAL A 77 10.18 -19.19 -6.18
N LYS A 78 10.02 -17.89 -6.35
CA LYS A 78 9.51 -16.99 -5.31
C LYS A 78 8.04 -16.72 -5.57
N VAL A 79 7.20 -16.96 -4.57
CA VAL A 79 5.76 -16.67 -4.58
C VAL A 79 5.48 -15.50 -3.64
N GLY A 80 4.80 -14.48 -4.16
CA GLY A 80 4.37 -13.31 -3.40
C GLY A 80 2.85 -13.23 -3.26
N MET A 81 2.25 -12.09 -3.65
CA MET A 81 0.83 -11.83 -3.52
C MET A 81 -0.01 -12.69 -4.49
N ILE A 82 -0.96 -13.44 -3.91
CA ILE A 82 -1.99 -14.18 -4.64
C ILE A 82 -3.34 -13.77 -4.04
N ARG A 83 -4.24 -13.24 -4.85
CA ARG A 83 -5.50 -12.64 -4.41
C ARG A 83 -6.74 -13.52 -4.63
N ARG A 84 -6.62 -14.53 -5.49
CA ARG A 84 -7.70 -15.41 -5.93
C ARG A 84 -7.36 -16.87 -5.71
N VAL A 85 -8.35 -17.67 -5.36
CA VAL A 85 -8.18 -19.11 -5.17
C VAL A 85 -7.83 -19.78 -6.51
N GLU A 86 -8.44 -19.36 -7.61
CA GLU A 86 -8.18 -19.90 -8.95
C GLU A 86 -6.71 -19.67 -9.37
N THR A 87 -6.15 -18.51 -9.01
CA THR A 87 -4.72 -18.21 -9.23
C THR A 87 -3.84 -19.08 -8.33
N LEU A 88 -4.25 -19.30 -7.08
CA LEU A 88 -3.54 -20.19 -6.16
C LEU A 88 -3.51 -21.63 -6.67
N ASP A 89 -4.63 -22.10 -7.25
CA ASP A 89 -4.73 -23.45 -7.81
C ASP A 89 -3.68 -23.67 -8.90
N VAL A 90 -3.61 -22.79 -9.89
CA VAL A 90 -2.65 -22.93 -11.00
C VAL A 90 -1.20 -22.79 -10.55
N VAL A 91 -0.93 -21.98 -9.52
CA VAL A 91 0.41 -21.87 -8.94
C VAL A 91 0.80 -23.19 -8.23
N ILE A 92 -0.08 -23.76 -7.41
CA ILE A 92 0.17 -25.04 -6.72
C ILE A 92 0.37 -26.17 -7.73
N ASP A 93 -0.47 -26.24 -8.77
CA ASP A 93 -0.35 -27.24 -9.83
C ASP A 93 1.02 -27.16 -10.52
N ALA A 94 1.46 -25.94 -10.85
CA ALA A 94 2.77 -25.72 -11.45
C ALA A 94 3.91 -26.13 -10.50
N LEU A 95 3.89 -25.69 -9.24
CA LEU A 95 4.92 -26.06 -8.25
C LEU A 95 4.99 -27.58 -8.02
N THR A 96 3.85 -28.25 -8.03
CA THR A 96 3.76 -29.73 -7.88
C THR A 96 4.26 -30.45 -9.13
N LYS A 97 3.97 -29.92 -10.33
CA LYS A 97 4.38 -30.48 -11.62
C LYS A 97 5.89 -30.33 -11.85
N TYR A 98 6.42 -29.14 -11.65
CA TYR A 98 7.80 -28.79 -12.03
C TYR A 98 8.82 -29.01 -10.92
N ARG A 99 8.42 -29.03 -9.65
CA ARG A 99 9.22 -29.32 -8.46
C ARG A 99 10.55 -28.56 -8.42
N PRO A 100 10.55 -27.21 -8.37
CA PRO A 100 11.77 -26.45 -8.23
C PRO A 100 12.50 -26.81 -6.94
N ASP A 101 13.84 -26.64 -6.91
CA ASP A 101 14.67 -26.97 -5.74
C ASP A 101 14.31 -26.14 -4.50
N TYR A 102 13.93 -24.88 -4.72
CA TYR A 102 13.50 -23.98 -3.65
C TYR A 102 12.21 -23.25 -4.01
N ILE A 103 11.27 -23.27 -3.08
CA ILE A 103 10.04 -22.49 -3.12
C ILE A 103 10.07 -21.52 -1.93
N ILE A 104 10.17 -20.23 -2.22
CA ILE A 104 10.22 -19.13 -1.25
C ILE A 104 8.86 -18.45 -1.25
N TYR A 105 8.12 -18.52 -0.14
CA TYR A 105 6.87 -17.81 -0.01
C TYR A 105 7.04 -16.52 0.81
N ALA A 106 6.68 -15.40 0.23
CA ALA A 106 6.73 -14.08 0.84
C ALA A 106 5.31 -13.49 0.88
N PRO A 107 4.52 -13.78 1.95
CA PRO A 107 3.14 -13.34 2.05
C PRO A 107 3.00 -11.83 1.95
N ALA A 108 1.92 -11.37 1.30
CA ALA A 108 1.49 -9.99 1.26
C ALA A 108 -0.01 -9.94 1.57
N ILE A 109 -0.37 -10.13 2.85
CA ILE A 109 -1.77 -10.15 3.31
C ILE A 109 -2.30 -8.74 3.46
N TRP A 110 -1.44 -7.80 3.89
CA TRP A 110 -1.77 -6.38 4.01
C TRP A 110 -0.77 -5.51 3.25
N SER A 111 -1.29 -4.41 2.72
CA SER A 111 -0.47 -3.32 2.20
C SER A 111 0.31 -2.65 3.35
N SER A 112 1.32 -1.84 3.02
CA SER A 112 2.02 -1.00 3.99
C SER A 112 1.10 0.00 4.71
N ASN A 113 -0.05 0.32 4.11
CA ASN A 113 -1.07 1.21 4.68
C ASN A 113 -2.13 0.48 5.50
N GLY A 114 -2.07 -0.86 5.59
CA GLY A 114 -3.01 -1.69 6.33
C GLY A 114 -4.25 -2.15 5.56
N ASP A 115 -4.31 -1.92 4.23
CA ASP A 115 -5.41 -2.44 3.41
C ASP A 115 -5.26 -3.95 3.23
N ALA A 116 -6.36 -4.71 3.33
CA ALA A 116 -6.35 -6.14 3.07
C ALA A 116 -6.10 -6.42 1.58
N LEU A 117 -5.07 -7.20 1.27
CA LEU A 117 -4.70 -7.59 -0.08
C LEU A 117 -5.23 -8.97 -0.47
N MET A 118 -5.51 -9.81 0.52
CA MET A 118 -6.03 -11.18 0.35
C MET A 118 -7.30 -11.36 1.18
N THR A 119 -8.19 -12.22 0.71
CA THR A 119 -9.37 -12.65 1.49
C THR A 119 -8.96 -13.74 2.48
N GLU A 120 -9.77 -13.93 3.54
CA GLU A 120 -9.54 -14.99 4.55
C GLU A 120 -9.55 -16.39 3.92
N ASP A 121 -10.39 -16.61 2.92
CA ASP A 121 -10.45 -17.87 2.18
C ASP A 121 -9.13 -18.16 1.46
N VAL A 122 -8.58 -17.21 0.72
CA VAL A 122 -7.26 -17.37 0.06
C VAL A 122 -6.17 -17.66 1.09
N VAL A 123 -6.15 -16.93 2.22
CA VAL A 123 -5.17 -17.17 3.30
C VAL A 123 -5.32 -18.58 3.88
N SER A 124 -6.55 -19.04 4.08
CA SER A 124 -6.83 -20.40 4.53
C SER A 124 -6.30 -21.45 3.55
N GLN A 125 -6.61 -21.30 2.27
CA GLN A 125 -6.14 -22.22 1.22
C GLN A 125 -4.60 -22.23 1.10
N ILE A 126 -3.95 -21.08 1.21
CA ILE A 126 -2.48 -20.97 1.23
C ILE A 126 -1.91 -21.78 2.38
N ARG A 127 -2.48 -21.66 3.57
CA ARG A 127 -2.03 -22.38 4.79
C ARG A 127 -2.01 -23.89 4.59
N TYR A 128 -3.06 -24.44 4.01
CA TYR A 128 -3.20 -25.90 3.88
C TYR A 128 -2.56 -26.48 2.63
N ARG A 129 -2.39 -25.69 1.57
CA ARG A 129 -2.01 -26.21 0.26
C ARG A 129 -0.68 -25.70 -0.27
N LEU A 130 -0.33 -24.41 -0.04
CA LEU A 130 0.92 -23.83 -0.52
C LEU A 130 2.06 -24.03 0.49
N LEU A 131 1.83 -23.76 1.78
CA LEU A 131 2.88 -23.84 2.79
C LEU A 131 3.58 -25.21 2.83
N PRO A 132 2.90 -26.35 2.71
CA PRO A 132 3.57 -27.66 2.70
C PRO A 132 4.56 -27.87 1.55
N LEU A 133 4.46 -27.05 0.48
CA LEU A 133 5.38 -27.09 -0.67
C LEU A 133 6.58 -26.16 -0.49
N CYS A 134 6.53 -25.22 0.46
CA CYS A 134 7.54 -24.19 0.61
C CYS A 134 8.81 -24.71 1.29
N SER A 135 9.97 -24.26 0.81
CA SER A 135 11.26 -24.45 1.48
C SER A 135 11.46 -23.42 2.59
N VAL A 136 10.99 -22.20 2.38
CA VAL A 136 11.08 -21.14 3.37
C VAL A 136 9.92 -20.13 3.22
N VAL A 137 9.42 -19.65 4.36
CA VAL A 137 8.45 -18.55 4.45
C VAL A 137 9.15 -17.34 5.05
N VAL A 138 9.09 -16.22 4.34
CA VAL A 138 9.63 -14.93 4.79
C VAL A 138 8.46 -14.02 5.11
N ALA A 139 8.17 -13.81 6.39
CA ALA A 139 6.97 -13.08 6.82
C ALA A 139 7.29 -11.97 7.81
N ARG A 140 6.44 -10.93 7.83
CA ARG A 140 6.37 -9.99 8.94
C ARG A 140 5.62 -10.65 10.11
N LYS A 141 5.92 -10.23 11.34
CA LYS A 141 5.28 -10.78 12.54
C LYS A 141 3.74 -10.85 12.43
N LYS A 142 3.11 -9.77 11.97
CA LYS A 142 1.65 -9.71 11.79
C LYS A 142 1.11 -10.73 10.78
N GLU A 143 1.84 -11.00 9.71
CA GLU A 143 1.45 -12.00 8.71
C GLU A 143 1.73 -13.40 9.18
N ASN A 144 2.82 -13.58 9.91
CA ASN A 144 3.15 -14.85 10.56
C ASN A 144 2.05 -15.30 11.51
N ASP A 145 1.57 -14.42 12.38
CA ASP A 145 0.53 -14.71 13.37
C ASP A 145 -0.77 -15.22 12.72
N ILE A 146 -1.01 -14.86 11.46
CA ILE A 146 -2.20 -15.27 10.70
C ILE A 146 -1.94 -16.53 9.90
N ILE A 147 -0.83 -16.58 9.15
CA ILE A 147 -0.54 -17.71 8.26
C ILE A 147 -0.20 -18.98 9.07
N LEU A 148 0.48 -18.81 10.20
CA LEU A 148 0.96 -19.92 11.01
C LEU A 148 0.14 -20.13 12.30
N GLN A 149 -1.12 -19.69 12.34
CA GLN A 149 -2.02 -19.88 13.49
C GLN A 149 -2.20 -21.35 13.89
N ASP A 150 -2.12 -22.27 12.93
CA ASP A 150 -2.25 -23.71 13.21
C ASP A 150 -0.90 -24.35 13.52
N THR A 151 -0.59 -24.46 14.81
CA THR A 151 0.66 -25.04 15.31
C THR A 151 0.89 -26.49 14.84
N LYS A 152 -0.17 -27.24 14.49
CA LYS A 152 -0.04 -28.61 13.97
C LYS A 152 0.48 -28.61 12.54
N LEU A 153 -0.06 -27.71 11.70
CA LEU A 153 0.41 -27.54 10.32
C LEU A 153 1.84 -26.99 10.27
N LEU A 154 2.17 -26.06 11.16
CA LEU A 154 3.54 -25.54 11.27
C LEU A 154 4.52 -26.68 11.58
N ARG A 155 4.24 -27.53 12.58
CA ARG A 155 5.10 -28.67 12.90
C ARG A 155 5.22 -29.66 11.76
N MET A 156 4.15 -29.91 11.00
CA MET A 156 4.21 -30.77 9.81
C MET A 156 5.08 -30.17 8.72
N ALA A 157 4.96 -28.87 8.46
CA ALA A 157 5.74 -28.18 7.46
C ALA A 157 7.23 -28.08 7.86
N GLU A 158 7.53 -27.77 9.13
CA GLU A 158 8.89 -27.81 9.68
C GLU A 158 9.47 -29.24 9.64
N GLY A 159 8.66 -30.26 9.93
CA GLY A 159 9.04 -31.67 9.79
C GLY A 159 9.39 -32.06 8.35
N ASN A 160 8.86 -31.35 7.35
CA ASN A 160 9.21 -31.49 5.94
C ASN A 160 10.41 -30.62 5.52
N GLY A 161 11.06 -29.92 6.45
CA GLY A 161 12.23 -29.09 6.19
C GLY A 161 11.91 -27.62 5.85
N MET A 162 10.64 -27.19 5.95
CA MET A 162 10.29 -25.77 5.77
C MET A 162 10.87 -24.93 6.92
N GLN A 163 11.48 -23.80 6.57
CA GLN A 163 11.96 -22.81 7.53
C GLN A 163 11.07 -21.56 7.53
N VAL A 164 10.94 -20.91 8.68
CA VAL A 164 10.23 -19.65 8.83
C VAL A 164 11.20 -18.57 9.26
N PHE A 165 11.28 -17.50 8.48
CA PHE A 165 12.10 -16.34 8.80
C PHE A 165 11.21 -15.11 9.05
N LEU A 166 11.37 -14.49 10.23
CA LEU A 166 10.61 -13.32 10.65
C LEU A 166 11.42 -12.05 10.45
N LEU A 167 10.82 -11.08 9.76
CA LEU A 167 11.40 -9.75 9.60
C LEU A 167 10.94 -8.84 10.73
N ASP A 168 11.89 -8.30 11.50
CA ASP A 168 11.63 -7.46 12.68
C ASP A 168 11.14 -6.04 12.33
N ASN A 169 11.55 -5.47 11.19
CA ASN A 169 11.25 -4.10 10.79
C ASN A 169 10.04 -4.02 9.84
N ALA A 170 8.86 -4.13 10.41
CA ALA A 170 7.62 -4.47 9.72
C ALA A 170 7.00 -3.40 8.81
N ASN A 171 7.45 -2.14 8.81
CA ASN A 171 6.72 -1.03 8.17
C ASN A 171 7.36 -0.48 6.88
N SER A 172 8.50 -1.00 6.43
CA SER A 172 9.09 -0.57 5.17
C SER A 172 8.39 -1.21 3.97
N HIS A 173 7.96 -0.38 3.02
CA HIS A 173 7.30 -0.83 1.80
C HIS A 173 8.25 -1.70 0.96
N GLY A 174 7.82 -2.93 0.63
CA GLY A 174 8.60 -3.86 -0.20
C GLY A 174 9.75 -4.57 0.50
N LEU A 175 9.92 -4.41 1.83
CA LEU A 175 11.01 -5.06 2.57
C LEU A 175 11.00 -6.57 2.40
N THR A 176 9.83 -7.20 2.54
CA THR A 176 9.64 -8.64 2.35
C THR A 176 10.00 -9.09 0.93
N ASN A 177 9.67 -8.27 -0.08
CA ASN A 177 10.03 -8.53 -1.47
C ASN A 177 11.56 -8.54 -1.64
N ARG A 178 12.22 -7.49 -1.18
CA ARG A 178 13.68 -7.34 -1.29
C ARG A 178 14.42 -8.46 -0.55
N PHE A 179 14.04 -8.73 0.69
CA PHE A 179 14.65 -9.81 1.47
C PHE A 179 14.51 -11.18 0.78
N SER A 180 13.28 -11.55 0.42
CA SER A 180 13.02 -12.85 -0.21
C SER A 180 13.65 -12.99 -1.59
N SER A 181 13.80 -11.89 -2.33
CA SER A 181 14.52 -11.87 -3.61
C SER A 181 16.04 -11.97 -3.43
N ALA A 182 16.62 -11.30 -2.43
CA ALA A 182 18.03 -11.46 -2.09
C ALA A 182 18.33 -12.90 -1.63
N LEU A 183 17.47 -13.45 -0.78
CA LEU A 183 17.57 -14.86 -0.38
C LEU A 183 17.56 -15.81 -1.60
N ALA A 184 16.66 -15.58 -2.55
CA ALA A 184 16.60 -16.38 -3.78
C ALA A 184 17.90 -16.30 -4.57
N VAL A 185 18.52 -15.13 -4.69
CA VAL A 185 19.81 -14.96 -5.39
C VAL A 185 20.93 -15.70 -4.66
N TYR A 186 21.02 -15.61 -3.33
CA TYR A 186 22.08 -16.28 -2.59
C TYR A 186 21.95 -17.81 -2.61
N LEU A 187 20.73 -18.35 -2.55
CA LEU A 187 20.45 -19.77 -2.77
C LEU A 187 20.85 -20.19 -4.20
N ASN A 188 20.53 -19.38 -5.19
CA ASN A 188 20.89 -19.64 -6.60
C ASN A 188 22.41 -19.62 -6.83
N GLN A 189 23.16 -18.89 -6.03
CA GLN A 189 24.62 -18.90 -6.01
C GLN A 189 25.21 -20.12 -5.28
N GLY A 190 24.36 -21.03 -4.76
CA GLY A 190 24.77 -22.26 -4.08
C GLY A 190 25.10 -22.06 -2.59
N LYS A 191 24.67 -20.96 -1.97
CA LYS A 191 24.81 -20.77 -0.52
C LYS A 191 23.87 -21.71 0.23
N LYS A 192 24.28 -22.18 1.40
CA LYS A 192 23.38 -22.90 2.31
C LYS A 192 22.29 -21.97 2.83
N MET A 193 21.15 -22.50 3.21
CA MET A 193 20.00 -21.72 3.66
C MET A 193 20.35 -20.72 4.78
N GLU A 194 21.10 -21.16 5.80
CA GLU A 194 21.51 -20.31 6.92
C GLU A 194 22.39 -19.13 6.48
N ASP A 195 23.38 -19.39 5.62
CA ASP A 195 24.27 -18.36 5.08
C ASP A 195 23.49 -17.41 4.17
N ALA A 196 22.59 -17.94 3.34
CA ALA A 196 21.76 -17.15 2.42
C ALA A 196 20.80 -16.21 3.18
N LEU A 197 20.22 -16.68 4.30
CA LEU A 197 19.37 -15.86 5.18
C LEU A 197 20.18 -14.73 5.84
N ALA A 198 21.39 -15.04 6.37
CA ALA A 198 22.26 -14.03 6.96
C ALA A 198 22.67 -12.97 5.93
N MET A 199 23.09 -13.38 4.75
CA MET A 199 23.47 -12.46 3.66
C MET A 199 22.30 -11.61 3.19
N ALA A 200 21.08 -12.17 3.12
CA ALA A 200 19.88 -11.41 2.78
C ALA A 200 19.55 -10.36 3.86
N GLN A 201 19.75 -10.69 5.14
CA GLN A 201 19.57 -9.73 6.24
C GLN A 201 20.59 -8.59 6.16
N ASP A 202 21.85 -8.89 5.89
CA ASP A 202 22.90 -7.88 5.74
C ASP A 202 22.63 -6.95 4.56
N PHE A 203 22.17 -7.50 3.42
CA PHE A 203 21.76 -6.71 2.26
C PHE A 203 20.64 -5.73 2.63
N ILE A 204 19.61 -6.17 3.35
CA ILE A 204 18.50 -5.30 3.77
C ILE A 204 18.97 -4.23 4.76
N ASN A 205 19.86 -4.55 5.68
CA ASN A 205 20.39 -3.57 6.65
C ASN A 205 21.14 -2.43 5.92
N VAL A 206 21.92 -2.75 4.88
CA VAL A 206 22.60 -1.75 4.04
C VAL A 206 21.58 -0.92 3.25
N GLU A 207 20.56 -1.55 2.68
CA GLU A 207 19.51 -0.88 1.90
C GLU A 207 18.70 0.10 2.77
N LEU A 208 18.30 -0.30 3.97
CA LEU A 208 17.58 0.58 4.91
C LEU A 208 18.37 1.85 5.25
N THR A 209 19.71 1.76 5.28
CA THR A 209 20.56 2.94 5.49
C THR A 209 20.69 3.84 4.24
N ARG A 210 20.41 3.29 3.05
CA ARG A 210 20.48 4.01 1.78
C ARG A 210 19.11 4.55 1.31
N GLU A 211 18.01 4.18 1.94
CA GLU A 211 16.70 4.62 1.51
C GLU A 211 16.65 6.15 1.37
N SER A 212 16.86 6.61 0.14
CA SER A 212 16.31 7.87 -0.31
C SER A 212 14.81 7.68 -0.35
N ASN A 213 14.13 8.12 0.70
CA ASN A 213 12.69 8.19 0.75
C ASN A 213 12.17 8.73 -0.59
N LEU A 214 11.45 7.91 -1.35
CA LEU A 214 10.49 8.39 -2.32
C LEU A 214 9.40 9.12 -1.51
N GLN A 215 9.78 10.29 -0.98
CA GLN A 215 8.82 11.21 -0.39
C GLN A 215 7.96 11.69 -1.54
N GLY A 216 6.78 11.11 -1.64
CA GLY A 216 5.81 11.58 -2.58
C GLY A 216 5.52 13.06 -2.30
N ARG A 217 5.22 13.81 -3.34
CA ARG A 217 4.82 15.23 -3.35
C ARG A 217 3.64 15.57 -2.40
N SER A 218 3.17 14.60 -1.63
CA SER A 218 1.94 14.68 -0.82
C SER A 218 1.99 15.76 0.25
N SER A 219 3.10 15.86 1.01
CA SER A 219 3.21 16.84 2.10
C SER A 219 3.29 18.26 1.56
N GLU A 220 4.03 18.47 0.49
CA GLU A 220 4.11 19.76 -0.19
C GLU A 220 2.74 20.16 -0.76
N LEU A 221 2.07 19.24 -1.46
CA LEU A 221 0.74 19.47 -2.01
C LEU A 221 -0.29 19.80 -0.91
N TYR A 222 -0.22 19.10 0.23
CA TYR A 222 -1.08 19.41 1.37
C TYR A 222 -0.86 20.83 1.89
N ASN A 223 0.39 21.24 2.06
CA ASN A 223 0.73 22.60 2.51
C ASN A 223 0.28 23.67 1.50
N GLN A 224 0.47 23.40 0.22
CA GLN A 224 -0.03 24.27 -0.86
C GLN A 224 -1.56 24.36 -0.82
N PHE A 225 -2.28 23.25 -0.63
CA PHE A 225 -3.72 23.24 -0.47
C PHE A 225 -4.19 24.07 0.73
N ILE A 226 -3.57 23.91 1.90
CA ILE A 226 -3.90 24.70 3.10
C ILE A 226 -3.67 26.20 2.83
N SER A 227 -2.57 26.55 2.18
CA SER A 227 -2.29 27.94 1.79
C SER A 227 -3.36 28.50 0.84
N GLN A 228 -3.75 27.74 -0.18
CA GLN A 228 -4.83 28.12 -1.11
C GLN A 228 -6.19 28.28 -0.40
N VAL A 229 -6.53 27.35 0.51
CA VAL A 229 -7.76 27.44 1.30
C VAL A 229 -7.77 28.71 2.15
N ASN A 230 -6.66 29.02 2.83
CA ASN A 230 -6.52 30.23 3.63
C ASN A 230 -6.74 31.52 2.80
N ASN A 231 -6.25 31.53 1.56
CA ASN A 231 -6.34 32.70 0.68
C ASN A 231 -7.71 32.85 0.01
N PHE A 232 -8.38 31.76 -0.32
CA PHE A 232 -9.53 31.76 -1.22
C PHE A 232 -10.85 31.23 -0.61
N CYS A 233 -10.86 30.74 0.63
CA CYS A 233 -12.07 30.12 1.23
C CYS A 233 -13.27 31.07 1.37
N ARG A 234 -13.06 32.39 1.34
CA ARG A 234 -14.13 33.39 1.34
C ARG A 234 -14.93 33.42 0.03
N THR A 235 -14.28 33.06 -1.08
CA THR A 235 -14.86 33.17 -2.43
C THR A 235 -15.20 31.79 -3.00
N TYR A 236 -14.38 30.79 -2.73
CA TYR A 236 -14.50 29.47 -3.31
C TYR A 236 -14.63 28.38 -2.23
N SER A 237 -15.75 27.65 -2.29
CA SER A 237 -16.04 26.54 -1.37
C SER A 237 -15.99 25.17 -2.03
N ASP A 238 -15.75 25.10 -3.35
CA ASP A 238 -15.72 23.87 -4.12
C ASP A 238 -14.32 23.25 -4.17
N VAL A 239 -14.25 21.95 -3.98
CA VAL A 239 -13.00 21.16 -4.00
C VAL A 239 -12.32 21.19 -5.37
N HIS A 240 -13.14 21.26 -6.45
CA HIS A 240 -12.63 21.26 -7.82
C HIS A 240 -11.75 22.48 -8.11
N PHE A 241 -12.18 23.66 -7.67
CA PHE A 241 -11.38 24.88 -7.78
C PHE A 241 -9.96 24.70 -7.24
N TYR A 242 -9.82 24.16 -6.02
CA TYR A 242 -8.51 23.97 -5.40
C TYR A 242 -7.68 22.86 -6.09
N ALA A 243 -8.33 21.81 -6.53
CA ALA A 243 -7.67 20.74 -7.27
C ALA A 243 -7.08 21.26 -8.60
N ASP A 244 -7.83 22.10 -9.33
CA ASP A 244 -7.39 22.74 -10.58
C ASP A 244 -6.22 23.71 -10.34
N GLN A 245 -6.32 24.55 -9.30
CA GLN A 245 -5.22 25.47 -8.94
C GLN A 245 -3.92 24.72 -8.61
N LEU A 246 -4.01 23.50 -8.11
CA LEU A 246 -2.89 22.65 -7.76
C LEU A 246 -2.46 21.68 -8.87
N ASN A 247 -3.12 21.75 -10.05
CA ASN A 247 -2.89 20.83 -11.18
C ASN A 247 -2.98 19.36 -10.81
N VAL A 248 -4.01 19.00 -10.02
CA VAL A 248 -4.27 17.61 -9.58
C VAL A 248 -5.76 17.28 -9.73
N SER A 249 -6.10 15.99 -9.75
CA SER A 249 -7.51 15.60 -9.67
C SER A 249 -8.08 15.79 -8.25
N SER A 250 -9.39 16.10 -8.14
CA SER A 250 -10.08 16.17 -6.85
C SER A 250 -9.97 14.85 -6.06
N ARG A 251 -9.89 13.72 -6.77
CA ARG A 251 -9.67 12.39 -6.16
C ARG A 251 -8.30 12.30 -5.50
N TYR A 252 -7.25 12.74 -6.19
CA TYR A 252 -5.89 12.74 -5.64
C TYR A 252 -5.76 13.70 -4.44
N LEU A 253 -6.33 14.91 -4.54
CA LEU A 253 -6.38 15.84 -3.43
C LEU A 253 -7.09 15.26 -2.21
N ALA A 254 -8.21 14.53 -2.42
CA ALA A 254 -8.92 13.84 -1.33
C ALA A 254 -8.09 12.72 -0.67
N GLN A 255 -7.29 11.99 -1.43
CA GLN A 255 -6.36 11.00 -0.88
C GLN A 255 -5.28 11.66 -0.03
N VAL A 256 -4.66 12.74 -0.53
CA VAL A 256 -3.63 13.50 0.19
C VAL A 256 -4.15 14.03 1.52
N THR A 257 -5.30 14.72 1.51
CA THR A 257 -5.86 15.32 2.72
C THR A 257 -6.28 14.28 3.75
N ARG A 258 -6.92 13.17 3.33
CA ARG A 258 -7.29 12.08 4.24
C ARG A 258 -6.07 11.42 4.88
N ARG A 259 -5.00 11.20 4.09
CA ARG A 259 -3.78 10.59 4.60
C ARG A 259 -3.06 11.45 5.63
N ILE A 260 -2.97 12.77 5.39
CA ILE A 260 -2.17 13.67 6.23
C ILE A 260 -2.96 14.18 7.44
N SER A 261 -4.24 14.52 7.26
CA SER A 261 -5.06 15.15 8.30
C SER A 261 -6.25 14.30 8.78
N GLY A 262 -6.49 13.15 8.18
CA GLY A 262 -7.70 12.34 8.44
C GLY A 262 -8.99 12.94 7.88
N LYS A 263 -8.95 14.11 7.24
CA LYS A 263 -10.12 14.88 6.79
C LYS A 263 -10.24 14.92 5.27
N THR A 264 -11.49 15.09 4.81
CA THR A 264 -11.73 15.36 3.38
C THR A 264 -11.36 16.80 3.04
N PRO A 265 -11.01 17.13 1.77
CA PRO A 265 -10.76 18.52 1.36
C PRO A 265 -11.93 19.43 1.70
N LYS A 266 -13.17 18.97 1.46
CA LYS A 266 -14.38 19.75 1.77
C LYS A 266 -14.51 20.05 3.27
N ALA A 267 -14.22 19.09 4.14
CA ALA A 267 -14.25 19.30 5.58
C ALA A 267 -13.23 20.37 6.03
N ILE A 268 -12.03 20.35 5.42
CA ILE A 268 -10.99 21.36 5.70
C ILE A 268 -11.46 22.74 5.22
N ILE A 269 -11.95 22.86 4.00
CA ILE A 269 -12.48 24.12 3.46
C ILE A 269 -13.59 24.66 4.36
N ASP A 270 -14.56 23.83 4.74
CA ASP A 270 -15.68 24.21 5.60
C ASP A 270 -15.22 24.68 6.99
N GLU A 271 -14.16 24.08 7.55
CA GLU A 271 -13.56 24.53 8.82
C GLU A 271 -12.90 25.93 8.68
N TYR A 272 -12.27 26.20 7.58
CA TYR A 272 -11.69 27.53 7.32
C TYR A 272 -12.79 28.60 7.11
N ILE A 273 -13.80 28.28 6.31
CA ILE A 273 -14.94 29.17 6.08
C ILE A 273 -15.63 29.53 7.42
N VAL A 274 -15.90 28.54 8.26
CA VAL A 274 -16.57 28.81 9.53
C VAL A 274 -15.72 29.63 10.50
N LYS A 275 -14.40 29.43 10.53
CA LYS A 275 -13.47 30.26 11.31
C LYS A 275 -13.46 31.72 10.83
N GLU A 276 -13.47 31.94 9.53
CA GLU A 276 -13.54 33.28 8.97
C GLU A 276 -14.89 33.97 9.26
N ILE A 277 -16.02 33.23 9.20
CA ILE A 277 -17.31 33.71 9.62
C ILE A 277 -17.33 34.08 11.11
N GLU A 278 -16.74 33.26 11.98
CA GLU A 278 -16.59 33.54 13.42
C GLU A 278 -15.80 34.83 13.65
N ARG A 279 -14.73 35.02 12.88
CA ARG A 279 -13.94 36.25 12.94
C ARG A 279 -14.79 37.46 12.56
N GLU A 280 -15.51 37.42 11.43
CA GLU A 280 -16.41 38.49 11.01
C GLU A 280 -17.49 38.80 12.05
N LEU A 281 -18.13 37.74 12.62
CA LEU A 281 -19.15 37.91 13.66
C LEU A 281 -18.62 38.57 14.93
N SER A 282 -17.34 38.34 15.27
CA SER A 282 -16.71 38.80 16.51
C SER A 282 -16.05 40.17 16.36
N THR A 283 -15.58 40.53 15.16
CA THR A 283 -14.76 41.74 14.93
C THR A 283 -15.47 42.86 14.15
N THR A 284 -16.65 42.55 13.59
CA THR A 284 -17.39 43.51 12.77
C THR A 284 -18.84 43.67 13.23
N THR A 285 -19.48 44.75 12.79
CA THR A 285 -20.93 44.99 12.98
C THR A 285 -21.76 44.53 11.78
N HIS A 286 -21.16 43.84 10.79
CA HIS A 286 -21.86 43.32 9.62
C HIS A 286 -23.05 42.46 10.00
N THR A 287 -24.18 42.65 9.35
CA THR A 287 -25.34 41.79 9.52
C THR A 287 -25.05 40.38 9.04
N VAL A 288 -25.80 39.41 9.53
CA VAL A 288 -25.66 38.02 9.09
C VAL A 288 -25.92 37.86 7.59
N GLN A 289 -26.77 38.73 7.01
CA GLN A 289 -27.01 38.80 5.56
C GLN A 289 -25.80 39.30 4.79
N GLU A 290 -25.15 40.34 5.26
CA GLU A 290 -23.92 40.89 4.64
C GLU A 290 -22.81 39.86 4.68
N ILE A 291 -22.62 39.17 5.80
CA ILE A 291 -21.66 38.05 5.93
C ILE A 291 -22.01 36.92 4.95
N ALA A 292 -23.31 36.57 4.82
CA ALA A 292 -23.72 35.55 3.85
C ALA A 292 -23.33 35.94 2.41
N ASN A 293 -23.54 37.18 2.04
CA ASN A 293 -23.17 37.67 0.73
C ASN A 293 -21.64 37.64 0.51
N THR A 294 -20.86 38.08 1.50
CA THR A 294 -19.38 38.06 1.46
C THR A 294 -18.79 36.67 1.24
N PHE A 295 -19.41 35.64 1.81
CA PHE A 295 -18.95 34.25 1.71
C PHE A 295 -19.67 33.45 0.60
N GLY A 296 -20.42 34.12 -0.29
CA GLY A 296 -21.07 33.49 -1.44
C GLY A 296 -22.24 32.56 -1.07
N PHE A 297 -22.83 32.69 0.13
CA PHE A 297 -24.05 31.95 0.47
C PHE A 297 -25.25 32.56 -0.25
N SER A 298 -26.12 31.70 -0.76
CA SER A 298 -27.33 32.10 -1.50
C SER A 298 -28.34 32.87 -0.65
N SER A 299 -28.26 32.80 0.68
CA SER A 299 -29.11 33.53 1.62
C SER A 299 -28.58 33.46 3.06
N GLN A 300 -29.08 34.37 3.92
CA GLN A 300 -28.85 34.32 5.36
C GLN A 300 -29.27 32.95 5.99
N ALA A 301 -30.37 32.39 5.52
CA ALA A 301 -30.86 31.09 5.99
C ALA A 301 -29.87 29.96 5.65
N HIS A 302 -29.26 29.99 4.48
CA HIS A 302 -28.25 29.03 4.06
C HIS A 302 -27.00 29.14 4.95
N LEU A 303 -26.46 30.32 5.16
CA LEU A 303 -25.35 30.54 6.10
C LEU A 303 -25.70 30.08 7.51
N THR A 304 -26.89 30.41 8.01
CA THR A 304 -27.34 30.01 9.36
C THR A 304 -27.37 28.49 9.52
N LYS A 305 -27.88 27.78 8.52
CA LYS A 305 -27.91 26.30 8.52
C LYS A 305 -26.48 25.72 8.50
N PHE A 306 -25.61 26.24 7.66
CA PHE A 306 -24.20 25.86 7.58
C PHE A 306 -23.48 26.09 8.93
N PHE A 307 -23.57 27.30 9.47
CA PHE A 307 -22.89 27.68 10.71
C PHE A 307 -23.39 26.83 11.91
N LYS A 308 -24.73 26.63 12.01
CA LYS A 308 -25.31 25.80 13.05
C LYS A 308 -24.86 24.33 12.94
N LYS A 309 -24.72 23.82 11.71
CA LYS A 309 -24.15 22.47 11.48
C LYS A 309 -22.72 22.37 11.99
N MET A 310 -21.91 23.40 11.80
CA MET A 310 -20.48 23.39 12.13
C MET A 310 -20.19 23.73 13.60
N ARG A 311 -21.06 24.54 14.27
CA ARG A 311 -20.82 25.06 15.63
C ARG A 311 -21.90 24.74 16.66
N GLY A 312 -23.00 24.16 16.26
CA GLY A 312 -24.13 23.84 17.14
C GLY A 312 -25.04 25.01 17.47
N VAL A 313 -24.62 26.25 17.21
CA VAL A 313 -25.36 27.50 17.52
C VAL A 313 -25.58 28.34 16.25
N THR A 314 -26.56 29.24 16.29
CA THR A 314 -26.79 30.17 15.18
C THR A 314 -25.75 31.31 15.18
N PRO A 315 -25.47 31.98 14.02
CA PRO A 315 -24.59 33.13 13.95
C PRO A 315 -24.99 34.25 14.92
N SER A 316 -26.30 34.52 15.05
CA SER A 316 -26.80 35.56 15.94
C SER A 316 -26.56 35.20 17.41
N ALA A 317 -26.77 33.93 17.80
CA ALA A 317 -26.48 33.46 19.17
C ALA A 317 -24.97 33.47 19.46
N PHE A 318 -24.13 33.18 18.46
CA PHE A 318 -22.65 33.22 18.59
C PHE A 318 -22.15 34.66 18.85
N ARG A 319 -22.78 35.67 18.21
CA ARG A 319 -22.42 37.09 18.37
C ARG A 319 -22.78 37.68 19.73
N GLN A 320 -23.82 37.14 20.39
CA GLN A 320 -24.21 37.66 21.72
C GLN A 320 -23.11 37.38 22.75
N PRO A 321 -22.72 38.36 23.59
CA PRO A 321 -21.76 38.14 24.65
C PRO A 321 -22.30 37.03 25.57
N LYS A 322 -21.48 36.05 25.91
CA LYS A 322 -21.83 35.04 26.92
C LYS A 322 -22.18 35.77 28.21
N PRO A 323 -23.31 35.47 28.88
CA PRO A 323 -23.57 36.03 30.20
C PRO A 323 -22.38 35.66 31.11
N VAL A 324 -21.77 36.67 31.71
CA VAL A 324 -20.74 36.50 32.74
C VAL A 324 -21.48 35.92 33.95
N ASN A 325 -21.24 34.64 34.26
CA ASN A 325 -21.66 34.03 35.54
C ASN A 325 -20.64 34.42 36.59
#